data_28a9cbddce4859771592d3723dc33e01
#
_entry.id   28a9cbddce4859771592d3723dc33e01
#
_cell.length_a   1.000
_cell.length_b   1.000
_cell.length_c   1.000
_cell.angle_alpha   90.00
_cell.angle_beta   90.00
_cell.angle_gamma   90.00
#
_symmetry.space_group_name_H-M   'P 1'
#
loop_
_entity.id
_entity.type
_entity.pdbx_description
1 polymer ?
#
loop_
_entity_poly.entity_id
_entity_poly.type
_entity_poly.pdbx_seq_one_letter_code
_entity_poly.pdbx_strand_id
1 'polypeptide(L)'
;VVGGSGGIGFEISRMLFKNGANLIIHGRNLQKLEKARQNLKSEFENKPEIKIVPFDFEREPFENLQNSGLINEIQKTDILCVCYGPFLQKSLDKMSFSEWQKISLLDYALPGICVSAALSGMKKNHFGRILLFGGTGTNFRSEFLTNAAYAGAKTGLGVLVQSVACGFSDDGITCNAILPGFTETEYQSEKILEEGKNKMPGKKLIERESIASKAEFLLKNDDLNGVLLKVDRGWSPLNAGK
;
A
#
# COMPACT_ATOMS: atom_id res chain seq x y z
N VAL A 1 9.35 -2.23 1.81
CA VAL A 1 7.90 -2.14 2.03
C VAL A 1 7.60 -1.01 3.00
N VAL A 2 6.93 0.04 2.52
CA VAL A 2 6.47 1.16 3.35
C VAL A 2 5.18 0.75 4.05
N GLY A 3 5.15 0.79 5.40
CA GLY A 3 4.06 0.23 6.20
C GLY A 3 4.09 -1.30 6.33
N GLY A 4 5.29 -1.90 6.28
CA GLY A 4 5.48 -3.35 6.25
C GLY A 4 5.43 -4.08 7.59
N SER A 5 5.16 -3.39 8.70
CA SER A 5 5.21 -3.99 10.04
C SER A 5 3.89 -4.62 10.53
N GLY A 6 2.81 -4.56 9.75
CA GLY A 6 1.51 -5.12 10.10
C GLY A 6 0.52 -5.11 8.94
N GLY A 7 -0.66 -5.67 9.14
CA GLY A 7 -1.74 -5.73 8.16
C GLY A 7 -1.34 -6.34 6.83
N ILE A 8 -1.84 -5.74 5.75
CA ILE A 8 -1.49 -6.13 4.37
C ILE A 8 0.02 -6.00 4.14
N GLY A 9 0.64 -4.92 4.65
CA GLY A 9 2.07 -4.68 4.45
C GLY A 9 2.96 -5.77 5.05
N PHE A 10 2.58 -6.38 6.16
CA PHE A 10 3.32 -7.51 6.73
C PHE A 10 3.25 -8.75 5.83
N GLU A 11 2.07 -9.07 5.27
CA GLU A 11 1.94 -10.21 4.35
C GLU A 11 2.68 -9.96 3.01
N ILE A 12 2.75 -8.71 2.54
CA ILE A 12 3.61 -8.33 1.41
C ILE A 12 5.09 -8.53 1.78
N SER A 13 5.51 -8.10 2.96
CA SER A 13 6.88 -8.31 3.46
C SER A 13 7.21 -9.79 3.55
N ARG A 14 6.28 -10.60 4.07
CA ARG A 14 6.38 -12.05 4.20
C ARG A 14 6.52 -12.73 2.83
N MET A 15 5.68 -12.36 1.88
CA MET A 15 5.72 -12.87 0.50
C MET A 15 7.06 -12.55 -0.17
N LEU A 16 7.53 -11.30 -0.12
CA LEU A 16 8.81 -10.90 -0.70
C LEU A 16 9.99 -11.65 -0.06
N PHE A 17 9.99 -11.75 1.27
CA PHE A 17 11.05 -12.45 2.00
C PHE A 17 11.06 -13.94 1.69
N LYS A 18 9.90 -14.60 1.63
CA LYS A 18 9.74 -16.00 1.20
C LYS A 18 10.35 -16.23 -0.19
N ASN A 19 10.22 -15.27 -1.10
CA ASN A 19 10.78 -15.32 -2.45
C ASN A 19 12.27 -14.91 -2.53
N GLY A 20 12.95 -14.68 -1.39
CA GLY A 20 14.40 -14.46 -1.34
C GLY A 20 14.82 -12.99 -1.52
N ALA A 21 13.91 -12.04 -1.41
CA ALA A 21 14.27 -10.63 -1.50
C ALA A 21 15.10 -10.16 -0.29
N ASN A 22 16.11 -9.32 -0.52
CA ASN A 22 16.69 -8.49 0.53
C ASN A 22 15.62 -7.49 0.99
N LEU A 23 15.16 -7.61 2.23
CA LEU A 23 13.95 -6.93 2.66
C LEU A 23 14.26 -5.71 3.52
N ILE A 24 13.62 -4.58 3.17
CA ILE A 24 13.59 -3.38 3.99
C ILE A 24 12.16 -3.13 4.41
N ILE A 25 11.91 -3.09 5.72
CA ILE A 25 10.58 -2.87 6.30
C ILE A 25 10.55 -1.52 6.98
N HIS A 26 9.64 -0.66 6.55
CA HIS A 26 9.33 0.58 7.23
C HIS A 26 8.07 0.45 8.10
N GLY A 27 8.06 1.15 9.23
CA GLY A 27 6.91 1.34 10.11
C GLY A 27 7.20 2.40 11.17
N ARG A 28 6.17 2.90 11.87
CA ARG A 28 6.34 3.97 12.87
C ARG A 28 6.85 3.50 14.23
N ASN A 29 6.67 2.24 14.57
CA ASN A 29 6.99 1.71 15.88
C ASN A 29 8.12 0.69 15.80
N LEU A 30 9.27 1.00 16.44
CA LEU A 30 10.45 0.16 16.41
C LEU A 30 10.20 -1.24 16.98
N GLN A 31 9.45 -1.35 18.08
CA GLN A 31 9.16 -2.65 18.69
C GLN A 31 8.32 -3.55 17.77
N LYS A 32 7.34 -2.96 17.04
CA LYS A 32 6.55 -3.71 16.04
C LYS A 32 7.41 -4.12 14.85
N LEU A 33 8.34 -3.28 14.42
CA LEU A 33 9.30 -3.60 13.36
C LEU A 33 10.22 -4.76 13.77
N GLU A 34 10.75 -4.73 15.01
CA GLU A 34 11.58 -5.81 15.54
C GLU A 34 10.82 -7.13 15.64
N LYS A 35 9.57 -7.07 16.12
CA LYS A 35 8.71 -8.26 16.17
C LYS A 35 8.42 -8.82 14.78
N ALA A 36 8.12 -7.95 13.80
CA ALA A 36 7.91 -8.37 12.40
C ALA A 36 9.17 -9.04 11.83
N ARG A 37 10.35 -8.45 12.06
CA ARG A 37 11.64 -9.01 11.64
C ARG A 37 11.88 -10.39 12.27
N GLN A 38 11.66 -10.54 13.58
CA GLN A 38 11.83 -11.81 14.29
C GLN A 38 10.88 -12.89 13.76
N ASN A 39 9.60 -12.57 13.56
CA ASN A 39 8.63 -13.50 13.03
C ASN A 39 9.04 -14.01 11.63
N LEU A 40 9.46 -13.11 10.74
CA LEU A 40 9.91 -13.51 9.41
C LEU A 40 11.18 -14.38 9.46
N LYS A 41 12.15 -14.03 10.29
CA LYS A 41 13.38 -14.83 10.47
C LYS A 41 13.11 -16.21 11.06
N SER A 42 12.16 -16.34 11.97
CA SER A 42 11.79 -17.64 12.56
C SER A 42 10.98 -18.52 11.59
N GLU A 43 10.25 -17.93 10.66
CA GLU A 43 9.45 -18.67 9.69
C GLU A 43 10.27 -19.18 8.48
N PHE A 44 11.33 -18.45 8.13
CA PHE A 44 12.13 -18.76 6.94
C PHE A 44 13.62 -18.83 7.28
N GLU A 45 14.18 -20.03 7.25
CA GLU A 45 15.61 -20.27 7.46
C GLU A 45 16.43 -19.89 6.20
N ASN A 46 17.71 -19.56 6.40
CA ASN A 46 18.69 -19.29 5.32
C ASN A 46 18.25 -18.21 4.32
N LYS A 47 17.54 -17.20 4.78
CA LYS A 47 17.10 -16.05 3.97
C LYS A 47 18.01 -14.84 4.18
N PRO A 48 17.98 -13.87 3.24
CA PRO A 48 18.73 -12.62 3.34
C PRO A 48 18.43 -11.83 4.62
N GLU A 49 19.19 -10.76 4.84
CA GLU A 49 18.98 -9.90 6.00
C GLU A 49 17.71 -9.04 5.84
N ILE A 50 17.07 -8.72 6.98
CA ILE A 50 15.94 -7.79 7.03
C ILE A 50 16.41 -6.51 7.70
N LYS A 51 16.43 -5.41 6.95
CA LYS A 51 16.64 -4.07 7.46
C LYS A 51 15.31 -3.47 7.91
N ILE A 52 15.31 -2.79 9.06
CA ILE A 52 14.14 -2.06 9.55
C ILE A 52 14.43 -0.57 9.56
N VAL A 53 13.45 0.25 9.18
CA VAL A 53 13.57 1.70 9.12
C VAL A 53 12.37 2.33 9.82
N PRO A 54 12.52 2.79 11.06
CA PRO A 54 11.45 3.50 11.76
C PRO A 54 11.31 4.93 11.21
N PHE A 55 10.09 5.36 10.96
CA PHE A 55 9.72 6.76 10.68
C PHE A 55 8.21 6.93 10.93
N ASP A 56 7.82 7.95 11.67
CA ASP A 56 6.40 8.22 11.97
C ASP A 56 5.89 9.41 11.15
N PHE A 57 5.23 9.14 10.03
CA PHE A 57 4.65 10.15 9.15
C PHE A 57 3.59 11.05 9.79
N GLU A 58 3.08 10.68 10.98
CA GLU A 58 2.07 11.47 11.68
C GLU A 58 2.66 12.37 12.77
N ARG A 59 3.86 12.07 13.25
CA ARG A 59 4.52 12.79 14.34
C ARG A 59 5.73 13.60 13.89
N GLU A 60 6.45 13.09 12.91
CA GLU A 60 7.63 13.77 12.40
C GLU A 60 7.23 14.81 11.34
N PRO A 61 7.86 15.98 11.30
CA PRO A 61 7.66 16.94 10.22
C PRO A 61 7.90 16.27 8.87
N PHE A 62 6.99 16.48 7.94
CA PHE A 62 7.04 15.80 6.63
C PHE A 62 8.28 16.19 5.82
N GLU A 63 8.81 17.39 6.04
CA GLU A 63 10.04 17.89 5.44
C GLU A 63 11.26 17.03 5.82
N ASN A 64 11.25 16.41 6.99
CA ASN A 64 12.31 15.52 7.44
C ASN A 64 12.37 14.22 6.62
N LEU A 65 11.28 13.87 5.94
CA LEU A 65 11.23 12.66 5.12
C LEU A 65 12.30 12.69 4.01
N GLN A 66 12.52 13.84 3.38
CA GLN A 66 13.49 13.98 2.28
C GLN A 66 14.90 13.56 2.67
N ASN A 67 15.31 13.84 3.91
CA ASN A 67 16.64 13.52 4.43
C ASN A 67 16.64 12.29 5.35
N SER A 68 15.52 11.55 5.39
CA SER A 68 15.39 10.39 6.25
C SER A 68 16.14 9.19 5.68
N GLY A 69 16.53 8.27 6.57
CA GLY A 69 17.05 6.96 6.18
C GLY A 69 16.09 6.19 5.27
N LEU A 70 14.77 6.44 5.37
CA LEU A 70 13.77 5.78 4.54
C LEU A 70 13.91 6.14 3.06
N ILE A 71 14.02 7.44 2.72
CA ILE A 71 14.19 7.87 1.31
C ILE A 71 15.51 7.35 0.75
N ASN A 72 16.59 7.39 1.53
CA ASN A 72 17.89 6.86 1.12
C ASN A 72 17.82 5.35 0.77
N GLU A 73 17.00 4.59 1.48
CA GLU A 73 16.80 3.17 1.17
C GLU A 73 15.88 2.99 -0.04
N ILE A 74 14.81 3.77 -0.15
CA ILE A 74 13.88 3.70 -1.30
C ILE A 74 14.62 3.95 -2.62
N GLN A 75 15.55 4.89 -2.65
CA GLN A 75 16.35 5.19 -3.85
C GLN A 75 17.19 4.02 -4.38
N LYS A 76 17.41 2.99 -3.56
CA LYS A 76 18.23 1.81 -3.88
C LYS A 76 17.41 0.55 -4.14
N THR A 77 16.08 0.63 -4.04
CA THR A 77 15.22 -0.55 -4.13
C THR A 77 14.89 -0.91 -5.57
N ASP A 78 14.86 -2.20 -5.86
CA ASP A 78 14.35 -2.77 -7.11
C ASP A 78 12.83 -2.95 -7.06
N ILE A 79 12.29 -3.18 -5.87
CA ILE A 79 10.85 -3.41 -5.64
C ILE A 79 10.36 -2.44 -4.56
N LEU A 80 9.40 -1.59 -4.89
CA LEU A 80 8.75 -0.67 -3.96
C LEU A 80 7.28 -1.06 -3.76
N CYS A 81 6.90 -1.38 -2.51
CA CYS A 81 5.51 -1.58 -2.13
C CYS A 81 5.10 -0.53 -1.10
N VAL A 82 4.11 0.32 -1.40
CA VAL A 82 3.61 1.35 -0.49
C VAL A 82 2.27 0.92 0.07
N CYS A 83 2.30 0.30 1.26
CA CYS A 83 1.13 -0.27 1.95
C CYS A 83 0.60 0.64 3.07
N TYR A 84 1.20 1.81 3.26
CA TYR A 84 0.77 2.78 4.27
C TYR A 84 -0.27 3.74 3.70
N GLY A 85 -1.29 4.03 4.52
CA GLY A 85 -2.30 5.03 4.22
C GLY A 85 -3.45 4.94 5.24
N PRO A 86 -3.76 6.02 5.97
CA PRO A 86 -4.86 6.04 6.92
C PRO A 86 -6.22 6.01 6.20
N PHE A 87 -7.17 5.27 6.75
CA PHE A 87 -8.55 5.32 6.29
C PHE A 87 -9.34 6.34 7.11
N LEU A 88 -10.09 7.20 6.44
CA LEU A 88 -11.01 8.14 7.08
C LEU A 88 -12.38 8.07 6.41
N GLN A 89 -13.40 7.82 7.23
CA GLN A 89 -14.80 7.86 6.82
C GLN A 89 -15.52 9.00 7.52
N LYS A 90 -15.81 10.08 6.77
CA LYS A 90 -16.44 11.28 7.28
C LYS A 90 -17.12 12.03 6.14
N SER A 91 -18.30 12.61 6.41
CA SER A 91 -19.00 13.46 5.42
C SER A 91 -18.25 14.78 5.20
N LEU A 92 -18.40 15.36 4.01
CA LEU A 92 -17.66 16.56 3.60
C LEU A 92 -17.90 17.76 4.52
N ASP A 93 -19.13 17.95 4.98
CA ASP A 93 -19.53 19.06 5.89
C ASP A 93 -18.89 18.95 7.29
N LYS A 94 -18.34 17.80 7.64
CA LYS A 94 -17.71 17.56 8.94
C LYS A 94 -16.19 17.44 8.89
N MET A 95 -15.60 17.48 7.70
CA MET A 95 -14.15 17.39 7.52
C MET A 95 -13.45 18.64 8.03
N SER A 96 -12.44 18.45 8.88
CA SER A 96 -11.56 19.55 9.31
C SER A 96 -10.42 19.77 8.31
N PHE A 97 -9.80 20.96 8.39
CA PHE A 97 -8.60 21.28 7.59
C PHE A 97 -7.46 20.28 7.82
N SER A 98 -7.19 19.90 9.07
CA SER A 98 -6.13 18.94 9.40
C SER A 98 -6.40 17.54 8.87
N GLU A 99 -7.66 17.10 8.83
CA GLU A 99 -8.03 15.83 8.22
C GLU A 99 -7.82 15.83 6.70
N TRP A 100 -8.20 16.91 6.02
CA TRP A 100 -7.91 17.09 4.61
C TRP A 100 -6.41 17.04 4.34
N GLN A 101 -5.62 17.79 5.11
CA GLN A 101 -4.16 17.79 5.02
C GLN A 101 -3.58 16.41 5.22
N LYS A 102 -3.98 15.71 6.29
CA LYS A 102 -3.50 14.37 6.62
C LYS A 102 -3.78 13.37 5.50
N ILE A 103 -5.01 13.32 5.00
CA ILE A 103 -5.40 12.37 3.96
C ILE A 103 -4.68 12.67 2.64
N SER A 104 -4.66 13.93 2.20
CA SER A 104 -3.98 14.31 0.96
C SER A 104 -2.49 14.01 1.02
N LEU A 105 -1.86 14.29 2.17
CA LEU A 105 -0.44 14.07 2.37
C LEU A 105 -0.08 12.59 2.42
N LEU A 106 -0.81 11.80 3.21
CA LEU A 106 -0.42 10.42 3.50
C LEU A 106 -0.96 9.40 2.48
N ASP A 107 -2.11 9.68 1.86
CA ASP A 107 -2.72 8.77 0.90
C ASP A 107 -2.41 9.07 -0.57
N TYR A 108 -1.84 10.26 -0.87
CA TYR A 108 -1.46 10.63 -2.24
C TYR A 108 -0.03 11.15 -2.35
N ALA A 109 0.33 12.23 -1.63
CA ALA A 109 1.66 12.83 -1.77
C ALA A 109 2.78 11.86 -1.31
N LEU A 110 2.61 11.16 -0.20
CA LEU A 110 3.59 10.20 0.29
C LEU A 110 3.87 9.05 -0.70
N PRO A 111 2.88 8.35 -1.25
CA PRO A 111 3.13 7.39 -2.33
C PRO A 111 3.86 8.01 -3.53
N GLY A 112 3.47 9.21 -3.96
CA GLY A 112 4.14 9.93 -5.05
C GLY A 112 5.61 10.22 -4.76
N ILE A 113 5.94 10.68 -3.56
CA ILE A 113 7.32 10.92 -3.13
C ILE A 113 8.14 9.62 -3.10
N CYS A 114 7.57 8.54 -2.56
CA CYS A 114 8.24 7.24 -2.55
C CYS A 114 8.52 6.73 -3.97
N VAL A 115 7.55 6.85 -4.88
CA VAL A 115 7.71 6.50 -6.29
C VAL A 115 8.81 7.35 -6.94
N SER A 116 8.75 8.67 -6.80
CA SER A 116 9.76 9.58 -7.36
C SER A 116 11.16 9.27 -6.87
N ALA A 117 11.31 8.93 -5.57
CA ALA A 117 12.59 8.56 -5.00
C ALA A 117 13.14 7.25 -5.60
N ALA A 118 12.28 6.23 -5.80
CA ALA A 118 12.69 4.93 -6.33
C ALA A 118 13.09 4.99 -7.81
N LEU A 119 12.42 5.82 -8.61
CA LEU A 119 12.60 5.87 -10.06
C LEU A 119 14.06 6.12 -10.49
N SER A 120 14.83 6.93 -9.76
CA SER A 120 16.20 7.23 -10.14
C SER A 120 17.11 6.00 -10.13
N GLY A 121 16.99 5.16 -9.09
CA GLY A 121 17.73 3.91 -8.98
C GLY A 121 17.24 2.86 -9.97
N MET A 122 15.92 2.70 -10.07
CA MET A 122 15.28 1.75 -10.98
C MET A 122 15.62 2.01 -12.45
N LYS A 123 15.63 3.28 -12.89
CA LYS A 123 16.07 3.67 -14.24
C LYS A 123 17.52 3.27 -14.50
N LYS A 124 18.42 3.56 -13.56
CA LYS A 124 19.84 3.22 -13.69
C LYS A 124 20.05 1.71 -13.84
N ASN A 125 19.24 0.91 -13.13
CA ASN A 125 19.34 -0.55 -13.15
C ASN A 125 18.55 -1.19 -14.30
N HIS A 126 17.78 -0.41 -15.07
CA HIS A 126 16.81 -0.89 -16.07
C HIS A 126 15.89 -1.98 -15.52
N PHE A 127 15.49 -1.81 -14.26
CA PHE A 127 14.57 -2.72 -13.57
C PHE A 127 13.86 -2.00 -12.42
N GLY A 128 12.54 -2.14 -12.35
CA GLY A 128 11.75 -1.65 -11.24
C GLY A 128 10.38 -2.30 -11.17
N ARG A 129 9.91 -2.56 -9.94
CA ARG A 129 8.55 -3.09 -9.68
C ARG A 129 7.92 -2.23 -8.60
N ILE A 130 6.84 -1.52 -8.95
CA ILE A 130 6.14 -0.63 -8.03
C ILE A 130 4.73 -1.15 -7.80
N LEU A 131 4.35 -1.31 -6.54
CA LEU A 131 3.01 -1.72 -6.13
C LEU A 131 2.43 -0.73 -5.13
N LEU A 132 1.30 -0.13 -5.50
CA LEU A 132 0.53 0.79 -4.66
C LEU A 132 -0.76 0.14 -4.18
N PHE A 133 -1.36 0.71 -3.13
CA PHE A 133 -2.63 0.23 -2.58
C PHE A 133 -3.67 1.35 -2.63
N GLY A 134 -4.63 1.18 -3.54
CA GLY A 134 -5.78 2.06 -3.69
C GLY A 134 -6.91 1.69 -2.73
N GLY A 135 -8.12 2.03 -3.11
CA GLY A 135 -9.35 1.66 -2.41
C GLY A 135 -10.36 1.05 -3.38
N THR A 136 -11.20 0.13 -2.90
CA THR A 136 -12.22 -0.45 -3.77
C THR A 136 -13.17 0.63 -4.31
N GLY A 137 -13.50 0.52 -5.58
CA GLY A 137 -14.38 1.46 -6.29
C GLY A 137 -13.70 2.73 -6.80
N THR A 138 -12.46 3.04 -6.40
CA THR A 138 -11.77 4.29 -6.81
C THR A 138 -11.33 4.31 -8.27
N ASN A 139 -11.44 3.22 -8.98
CA ASN A 139 -11.11 3.12 -10.42
C ASN A 139 -12.30 3.33 -11.36
N PHE A 140 -13.54 3.46 -10.83
CA PHE A 140 -14.73 3.56 -11.67
C PHE A 140 -15.85 4.45 -11.11
N ARG A 141 -15.77 4.86 -9.83
CA ARG A 141 -16.79 5.70 -9.19
C ARG A 141 -16.33 7.14 -9.13
N SER A 142 -17.29 8.06 -9.33
CA SER A 142 -17.09 9.50 -9.22
C SER A 142 -17.62 10.09 -7.92
N GLU A 143 -18.50 9.36 -7.17
CA GLU A 143 -19.15 9.87 -5.96
C GLU A 143 -18.84 8.99 -4.73
N PHE A 144 -18.44 9.65 -3.64
CA PHE A 144 -18.18 9.03 -2.35
C PHE A 144 -18.73 9.90 -1.23
N LEU A 145 -19.90 9.55 -0.71
CA LEU A 145 -20.66 10.39 0.22
C LEU A 145 -20.03 10.53 1.62
N THR A 146 -19.31 9.50 2.07
CA THR A 146 -18.80 9.44 3.45
C THR A 146 -17.28 9.34 3.56
N ASN A 147 -16.56 9.39 2.47
CA ASN A 147 -15.09 9.28 2.47
C ASN A 147 -14.45 9.94 1.24
N ALA A 148 -15.02 11.06 0.77
CA ALA A 148 -14.58 11.72 -0.46
C ALA A 148 -13.10 12.11 -0.46
N ALA A 149 -12.55 12.60 0.65
CA ALA A 149 -11.13 12.94 0.75
C ALA A 149 -10.23 11.72 0.53
N TYR A 150 -10.50 10.63 1.25
CA TYR A 150 -9.79 9.36 1.09
C TYR A 150 -9.95 8.81 -0.34
N ALA A 151 -11.17 8.75 -0.83
CA ALA A 151 -11.45 8.23 -2.16
C ALA A 151 -10.77 9.07 -3.27
N GLY A 152 -10.79 10.40 -3.14
CA GLY A 152 -10.10 11.30 -4.07
C GLY A 152 -8.58 11.04 -4.08
N ALA A 153 -7.95 10.93 -2.91
CA ALA A 153 -6.53 10.59 -2.81
C ALA A 153 -6.22 9.22 -3.46
N LYS A 154 -7.02 8.20 -3.15
CA LYS A 154 -6.84 6.85 -3.71
C LYS A 154 -7.17 6.76 -5.21
N THR A 155 -8.09 7.59 -5.72
CA THR A 155 -8.33 7.74 -7.18
C THR A 155 -7.11 8.35 -7.86
N GLY A 156 -6.48 9.35 -7.24
CA GLY A 156 -5.25 9.97 -7.72
C GLY A 156 -4.10 8.96 -7.89
N LEU A 157 -4.03 7.91 -7.06
CA LEU A 157 -3.04 6.85 -7.24
C LEU A 157 -3.20 6.13 -8.59
N GLY A 158 -4.41 6.02 -9.12
CA GLY A 158 -4.63 5.46 -10.46
C GLY A 158 -3.93 6.28 -11.54
N VAL A 159 -3.97 7.61 -11.43
CA VAL A 159 -3.22 8.51 -12.34
C VAL A 159 -1.72 8.31 -12.19
N LEU A 160 -1.22 8.23 -10.96
CA LEU A 160 0.20 7.98 -10.69
C LEU A 160 0.66 6.64 -11.29
N VAL A 161 -0.11 5.57 -11.09
CA VAL A 161 0.16 4.23 -11.65
C VAL A 161 0.27 4.28 -13.17
N GLN A 162 -0.72 4.87 -13.85
CA GLN A 162 -0.75 4.98 -15.31
C GLN A 162 0.40 5.85 -15.83
N SER A 163 0.72 6.96 -15.15
CA SER A 163 1.80 7.86 -15.54
C SER A 163 3.16 7.18 -15.46
N VAL A 164 3.41 6.39 -14.41
CA VAL A 164 4.66 5.62 -14.29
C VAL A 164 4.72 4.51 -15.33
N ALA A 165 3.64 3.76 -15.49
CA ALA A 165 3.57 2.67 -16.47
C ALA A 165 3.84 3.16 -17.89
N CYS A 166 3.24 4.30 -18.28
CA CYS A 166 3.45 4.89 -19.60
C CYS A 166 4.84 5.52 -19.76
N GLY A 167 5.32 6.24 -18.74
CA GLY A 167 6.53 7.05 -18.84
C GLY A 167 7.84 6.31 -18.64
N PHE A 168 7.83 5.10 -18.06
CA PHE A 168 9.04 4.38 -17.64
C PHE A 168 9.07 2.90 -18.04
N SER A 169 8.18 2.45 -18.91
CA SER A 169 8.18 1.06 -19.40
C SER A 169 9.46 0.71 -20.17
N ASP A 170 9.99 1.63 -20.96
CA ASP A 170 11.24 1.46 -21.70
C ASP A 170 12.47 1.33 -20.77
N ASP A 171 12.36 1.81 -19.55
CA ASP A 171 13.38 1.64 -18.49
C ASP A 171 13.21 0.28 -17.74
N GLY A 172 12.32 -0.62 -18.18
CA GLY A 172 12.06 -1.91 -17.52
C GLY A 172 11.28 -1.79 -16.21
N ILE A 173 10.55 -0.69 -16.00
CA ILE A 173 9.82 -0.39 -14.75
C ILE A 173 8.33 -0.65 -14.97
N THR A 174 7.73 -1.43 -14.06
CA THR A 174 6.27 -1.59 -13.99
C THR A 174 5.70 -0.93 -12.73
N CYS A 175 4.50 -0.36 -12.86
CA CYS A 175 3.76 0.19 -11.75
C CYS A 175 2.31 -0.29 -11.80
N ASN A 176 1.86 -0.90 -10.71
CA ASN A 176 0.51 -1.43 -10.59
C ASN A 176 -0.10 -1.06 -9.24
N ALA A 177 -1.41 -1.18 -9.10
CA ALA A 177 -2.08 -1.04 -7.81
C ALA A 177 -3.06 -2.18 -7.55
N ILE A 178 -3.18 -2.56 -6.28
CA ILE A 178 -4.28 -3.38 -5.79
C ILE A 178 -5.31 -2.47 -5.13
N LEU A 179 -6.59 -2.74 -5.40
CA LEU A 179 -7.74 -2.04 -4.82
C LEU A 179 -8.48 -3.04 -3.92
N PRO A 180 -8.06 -3.16 -2.64
CA PRO A 180 -8.64 -4.16 -1.74
C PRO A 180 -10.03 -3.74 -1.27
N GLY A 181 -10.93 -4.71 -1.12
CA GLY A 181 -12.16 -4.58 -0.36
C GLY A 181 -11.92 -4.63 1.15
N PHE A 182 -12.96 -4.90 1.92
CA PHE A 182 -12.83 -5.09 3.36
C PHE A 182 -11.89 -6.26 3.67
N THR A 183 -10.71 -5.92 4.15
CA THR A 183 -9.63 -6.88 4.44
C THR A 183 -9.47 -6.98 5.95
N GLU A 184 -9.40 -8.20 6.46
CA GLU A 184 -9.16 -8.46 7.87
C GLU A 184 -7.75 -8.03 8.27
N THR A 185 -7.65 -7.13 9.24
CA THR A 185 -6.37 -6.68 9.80
C THR A 185 -6.48 -6.50 11.32
N GLU A 186 -5.36 -6.62 12.01
CA GLU A 186 -5.25 -6.44 13.46
C GLU A 186 -5.54 -5.02 13.95
N TYR A 187 -5.76 -4.08 13.04
CA TYR A 187 -6.07 -2.68 13.36
C TYR A 187 -7.58 -2.41 13.51
N GLN A 188 -8.41 -3.41 13.21
CA GLN A 188 -9.86 -3.28 13.23
C GLN A 188 -10.42 -3.98 14.47
N SER A 189 -11.44 -3.37 15.10
CA SER A 189 -12.18 -4.02 16.17
C SER A 189 -13.08 -5.12 15.59
N GLU A 190 -13.45 -6.11 16.41
CA GLU A 190 -14.38 -7.20 16.05
C GLU A 190 -15.69 -6.64 15.46
N LYS A 191 -16.20 -5.54 16.02
CA LYS A 191 -17.40 -4.86 15.52
C LYS A 191 -17.22 -4.38 14.07
N ILE A 192 -16.08 -3.74 13.74
CA ILE A 192 -15.79 -3.25 12.38
C ILE A 192 -15.63 -4.44 11.42
N LEU A 193 -14.99 -5.52 11.85
CA LEU A 193 -14.83 -6.72 11.06
C LEU A 193 -16.17 -7.37 10.76
N GLU A 194 -17.07 -7.49 11.75
CA GLU A 194 -18.40 -8.06 11.55
C GLU A 194 -19.28 -7.17 10.65
N GLU A 195 -19.26 -5.85 10.83
CA GLU A 195 -19.94 -4.91 9.94
C GLU A 195 -19.41 -5.01 8.50
N GLY A 196 -18.10 -5.09 8.34
CA GLY A 196 -17.46 -5.29 7.04
C GLY A 196 -17.88 -6.61 6.39
N LYS A 197 -17.84 -7.71 7.15
CA LYS A 197 -18.25 -9.03 6.72
C LYS A 197 -19.70 -9.06 6.24
N ASN A 198 -20.61 -8.41 6.96
CA ASN A 198 -22.02 -8.34 6.58
C ASN A 198 -22.26 -7.56 5.27
N LYS A 199 -21.39 -6.62 4.93
CA LYS A 199 -21.47 -5.85 3.67
C LYS A 199 -20.83 -6.57 2.48
N MET A 200 -19.94 -7.53 2.72
CA MET A 200 -19.22 -8.22 1.64
C MET A 200 -20.03 -9.34 1.02
N PRO A 201 -19.93 -9.55 -0.31
CA PRO A 201 -20.53 -10.71 -0.98
C PRO A 201 -20.08 -12.03 -0.34
N GLY A 202 -21.03 -12.92 -0.09
CA GLY A 202 -20.79 -14.20 0.57
C GLY A 202 -20.41 -14.08 2.05
N LYS A 203 -20.61 -12.91 2.67
CA LYS A 203 -20.28 -12.62 4.07
C LYS A 203 -18.87 -13.05 4.48
N LYS A 204 -17.90 -12.80 3.59
CA LYS A 204 -16.48 -13.13 3.80
C LYS A 204 -15.61 -11.91 3.53
N LEU A 205 -14.73 -11.60 4.47
CA LEU A 205 -13.68 -10.61 4.29
C LEU A 205 -12.62 -11.09 3.30
N ILE A 206 -11.78 -10.17 2.85
CA ILE A 206 -10.59 -10.51 2.08
C ILE A 206 -9.47 -10.88 3.05
N GLU A 207 -8.87 -12.03 2.84
CA GLU A 207 -7.69 -12.47 3.60
C GLU A 207 -6.45 -11.70 3.13
N ARG A 208 -5.58 -11.33 4.05
CA ARG A 208 -4.33 -10.59 3.73
C ARG A 208 -3.42 -11.41 2.82
N GLU A 209 -3.35 -12.71 3.02
CA GLU A 209 -2.60 -13.67 2.20
C GLU A 209 -3.12 -13.70 0.76
N SER A 210 -4.43 -13.56 0.57
CA SER A 210 -5.04 -13.42 -0.74
C SER A 210 -4.57 -12.16 -1.45
N ILE A 211 -4.44 -11.02 -0.73
CA ILE A 211 -3.86 -9.79 -1.29
C ILE A 211 -2.39 -10.01 -1.65
N ALA A 212 -1.60 -10.63 -0.77
CA ALA A 212 -0.18 -10.89 -1.01
C ALA A 212 0.04 -11.80 -2.24
N SER A 213 -0.81 -12.81 -2.46
CA SER A 213 -0.73 -13.66 -3.66
C SER A 213 -0.98 -12.90 -4.97
N LYS A 214 -1.87 -11.89 -4.96
CA LYS A 214 -2.12 -11.03 -6.13
C LYS A 214 -1.01 -10.01 -6.32
N ALA A 215 -0.41 -9.54 -5.22
CA ALA A 215 0.80 -8.73 -5.28
C ALA A 215 1.96 -9.49 -5.91
N GLU A 216 2.20 -10.74 -5.50
CA GLU A 216 3.20 -11.61 -6.10
C GLU A 216 2.97 -11.79 -7.60
N PHE A 217 1.73 -12.03 -8.01
CA PHE A 217 1.36 -12.17 -9.41
C PHE A 217 1.68 -10.90 -10.22
N LEU A 218 1.32 -9.71 -9.72
CA LEU A 218 1.62 -8.45 -10.39
C LEU A 218 3.12 -8.15 -10.45
N LEU A 219 3.88 -8.45 -9.39
CA LEU A 219 5.30 -8.16 -9.33
C LEU A 219 6.16 -9.08 -10.19
N LYS A 220 5.71 -10.31 -10.42
CA LYS A 220 6.43 -11.31 -11.23
C LYS A 220 6.18 -11.20 -12.73
N ASN A 221 5.12 -10.51 -13.15
CA ASN A 221 4.74 -10.42 -14.56
C ASN A 221 4.98 -9.00 -15.08
N ASP A 222 5.93 -8.82 -15.96
CA ASP A 222 6.29 -7.53 -16.55
C ASP A 222 5.34 -7.08 -17.67
N ASP A 223 4.57 -7.99 -18.25
CA ASP A 223 3.45 -7.65 -19.14
C ASP A 223 2.30 -6.91 -18.43
N LEU A 224 2.25 -6.98 -17.09
CA LEU A 224 1.26 -6.29 -16.29
C LEU A 224 1.81 -4.94 -15.84
N ASN A 225 1.47 -3.89 -16.57
CA ASN A 225 1.89 -2.52 -16.29
C ASN A 225 0.72 -1.55 -16.40
N GLY A 226 0.51 -0.71 -15.41
CA GLY A 226 -0.63 0.20 -15.33
C GLY A 226 -1.93 -0.44 -14.81
N VAL A 227 -1.87 -1.64 -14.23
CA VAL A 227 -3.07 -2.39 -13.78
C VAL A 227 -3.60 -1.85 -12.45
N LEU A 228 -4.91 -1.62 -12.39
CA LEU A 228 -5.66 -1.33 -11.16
C LEU A 228 -6.50 -2.56 -10.81
N LEU A 229 -5.92 -3.49 -10.04
CA LEU A 229 -6.50 -4.80 -9.75
C LEU A 229 -7.46 -4.74 -8.56
N LYS A 230 -8.74 -4.91 -8.81
CA LYS A 230 -9.75 -5.06 -7.75
C LYS A 230 -9.63 -6.42 -7.07
N VAL A 231 -9.55 -6.42 -5.76
CA VAL A 231 -9.60 -7.63 -4.92
C VAL A 231 -10.65 -7.42 -3.83
N ASP A 232 -11.93 -7.47 -4.20
CA ASP A 232 -13.05 -7.05 -3.38
C ASP A 232 -14.27 -8.00 -3.45
N ARG A 233 -14.12 -9.21 -4.00
CA ARG A 233 -15.20 -10.19 -4.20
C ARG A 233 -16.41 -9.64 -4.97
N GLY A 234 -16.24 -8.58 -5.78
CA GLY A 234 -17.35 -7.91 -6.45
C GLY A 234 -18.17 -6.99 -5.53
N TRP A 235 -17.63 -6.65 -4.36
CA TRP A 235 -18.29 -5.70 -3.48
C TRP A 235 -18.49 -4.34 -4.15
N SER A 236 -19.68 -3.78 -3.92
CA SER A 236 -19.99 -2.41 -4.32
C SER A 236 -20.80 -1.73 -3.21
N PRO A 237 -20.51 -0.49 -2.84
CA PRO A 237 -21.33 0.25 -1.88
C PRO A 237 -22.78 0.42 -2.33
N LEU A 238 -23.08 0.31 -3.63
CA LEU A 238 -24.44 0.35 -4.16
C LEU A 238 -25.26 -0.89 -3.83
N ASN A 239 -24.61 -2.00 -3.50
CA ASN A 239 -25.26 -3.26 -3.15
C ASN A 239 -25.31 -3.50 -1.63
N ALA A 240 -24.83 -2.57 -0.82
CA ALA A 240 -24.75 -2.70 0.62
C ALA A 240 -26.13 -2.58 1.34
N GLY A 241 -27.21 -2.49 0.61
CA GLY A 241 -28.60 -2.40 1.11
C GLY A 241 -29.58 -3.38 0.47
N LYS A 242 -29.09 -4.41 -0.22
CA LYS A 242 -29.91 -5.52 -0.74
C LYS A 242 -29.85 -6.72 0.19
#